data_841b9bcf22169b1c578e021492545585
#
_entry.id   841b9bcf22169b1c578e021492545585
#
_cell.length_a   1.000
_cell.length_b   1.000
_cell.length_c   1.000
_cell.angle_alpha   90.00
_cell.angle_beta   90.00
_cell.angle_gamma   90.00
#
_symmetry.space_group_name_H-M   'P 1'
#
loop_
_entity.id
_entity.type
_entity.pdbx_description
1 polymer ?
#
loop_
_entity_poly.entity_id
_entity_poly.type
_entity_poly.pdbx_seq_one_letter_code
_entity_poly.pdbx_strand_id
1 'polypeptide(L)'
;ILAYNEPYDCIVSADTSGMVEYWQPREPYVMPQGLFSLKSNTDLFEFKRTKSVPATLTFSPDFQRFATTSTCDRQVRVFDFQHGKLLRKYDESLAAVQEMQQANTTIYQLDDMEFGRRLAVERDIDASTLPGLGDAVANATGAGTANAVFDQSGNFIMYGTMLGIKMVNLKTNKVARLLGKEE
;
A
#
# COMPACT_ATOMS: atom_id res chain seq x y z
N ILE A 1 -8.18 4.15 9.51
CA ILE A 1 -6.88 3.61 9.99
C ILE A 1 -6.28 4.61 10.93
N LEU A 2 -5.61 4.11 11.97
CA LEU A 2 -4.81 4.89 12.90
C LEU A 2 -3.45 4.23 13.06
N ALA A 3 -2.37 5.01 13.03
CA ALA A 3 -1.02 4.54 13.28
C ALA A 3 -0.24 5.61 14.04
N TYR A 4 0.55 5.18 15.04
CA TYR A 4 1.30 6.08 15.90
C TYR A 4 2.78 6.07 15.51
N ASN A 5 3.32 7.27 15.35
CA ASN A 5 4.74 7.52 15.10
C ASN A 5 5.36 7.99 16.41
N GLU A 6 6.05 7.09 17.12
CA GLU A 6 6.59 7.33 18.45
C GLU A 6 7.63 8.46 18.48
N PRO A 7 8.67 8.50 17.60
CA PRO A 7 9.67 9.58 17.61
C PRO A 7 9.12 10.99 17.45
N TYR A 8 7.99 11.14 16.76
CA TYR A 8 7.37 12.44 16.50
C TYR A 8 6.16 12.72 17.39
N ASP A 9 5.80 11.80 18.29
CA ASP A 9 4.57 11.87 19.11
C ASP A 9 3.36 12.26 18.25
N CYS A 10 3.21 11.57 17.12
CA CYS A 10 2.25 11.90 16.07
C CYS A 10 1.38 10.70 15.71
N ILE A 11 0.08 10.91 15.63
CA ILE A 11 -0.86 9.95 15.06
C ILE A 11 -1.09 10.32 13.60
N VAL A 12 -0.97 9.34 12.73
CA VAL A 12 -1.44 9.42 11.34
C VAL A 12 -2.77 8.71 11.25
N SER A 13 -3.79 9.43 10.83
CA SER A 13 -5.12 8.86 10.58
C SER A 13 -5.47 8.93 9.10
N ALA A 14 -6.18 7.94 8.61
CA ALA A 14 -6.76 7.96 7.28
C ALA A 14 -8.23 7.52 7.36
N ASP A 15 -9.10 8.30 6.74
CA ASP A 15 -10.54 8.07 6.70
C ASP A 15 -11.00 7.37 5.41
N THR A 16 -12.27 7.03 5.35
CA THR A 16 -12.90 6.40 4.18
C THR A 16 -13.05 7.33 2.98
N SER A 17 -12.85 8.63 3.17
CA SER A 17 -12.83 9.62 2.09
C SER A 17 -11.47 9.79 1.43
N GLY A 18 -10.44 9.08 1.93
CA GLY A 18 -9.07 9.18 1.46
C GLY A 18 -8.32 10.39 2.02
N MET A 19 -8.77 10.97 3.13
CA MET A 19 -8.06 12.05 3.80
C MET A 19 -7.06 11.47 4.79
N VAL A 20 -5.81 11.90 4.67
CA VAL A 20 -4.72 11.55 5.61
C VAL A 20 -4.41 12.77 6.45
N GLU A 21 -4.47 12.62 7.75
CA GLU A 21 -4.25 13.68 8.73
C GLU A 21 -3.17 13.29 9.74
N TYR A 22 -2.41 14.30 10.19
CA TYR A 22 -1.38 14.18 11.24
C TYR A 22 -1.80 15.02 12.43
N TRP A 23 -1.75 14.45 13.62
CA TRP A 23 -2.15 15.14 14.84
C TRP A 23 -1.45 14.60 16.08
N GLN A 24 -1.28 15.43 17.09
CA GLN A 24 -0.75 15.02 18.38
C GLN A 24 -1.79 14.22 19.17
N PRO A 25 -1.39 13.19 19.94
CA PRO A 25 -2.33 12.42 20.77
C PRO A 25 -2.89 13.19 21.98
N ARG A 26 -2.50 14.45 22.16
CA ARG A 26 -2.87 15.29 23.28
C ARG A 26 -3.51 16.60 22.81
N GLU A 27 -4.34 17.19 23.67
CA GLU A 27 -4.88 18.53 23.39
C GLU A 27 -3.75 19.54 23.14
N PRO A 28 -3.92 20.42 22.16
CA PRO A 28 -5.11 20.71 21.34
C PRO A 28 -5.27 19.86 20.06
N TYR A 29 -4.66 18.69 19.95
CA TYR A 29 -4.74 17.78 18.82
C TYR A 29 -4.31 18.39 17.48
N VAL A 30 -3.36 19.30 17.51
CA VAL A 30 -2.79 19.95 16.32
C VAL A 30 -1.66 19.11 15.73
N MET A 31 -1.24 19.47 14.53
CA MET A 31 -0.07 18.84 13.90
C MET A 31 1.20 19.12 14.71
N PRO A 32 2.06 18.12 14.95
CA PRO A 32 3.34 18.31 15.65
C PRO A 32 4.26 19.32 14.95
N GLN A 33 5.11 19.98 15.71
CA GLN A 33 6.15 20.85 15.16
C GLN A 33 7.24 20.03 14.45
N GLY A 34 7.91 20.65 13.46
CA GLY A 34 9.00 20.01 12.73
C GLY A 34 8.57 19.15 11.53
N LEU A 35 7.28 19.10 11.25
CA LEU A 35 6.71 18.49 10.05
C LEU A 35 6.45 19.57 8.96
N PHE A 36 5.79 19.18 7.87
CA PHE A 36 5.41 20.14 6.82
C PHE A 36 4.52 21.26 7.37
N SER A 37 4.74 22.48 6.91
CA SER A 37 3.97 23.64 7.36
C SER A 37 2.60 23.76 6.72
N LEU A 38 2.49 23.37 5.44
CA LEU A 38 1.25 23.44 4.66
C LEU A 38 0.94 22.07 4.04
N LYS A 39 -0.22 21.55 4.32
CA LYS A 39 -0.69 20.28 3.75
C LYS A 39 -0.78 20.32 2.23
N SER A 40 -1.04 21.48 1.63
CA SER A 40 -1.05 21.69 0.18
C SER A 40 0.30 21.40 -0.49
N ASN A 41 1.39 21.48 0.26
CA ASN A 41 2.74 21.18 -0.24
C ASN A 41 3.07 19.70 -0.14
N THR A 42 2.17 18.87 0.40
CA THR A 42 2.33 17.43 0.56
C THR A 42 1.62 16.66 -0.56
N ASP A 43 1.89 15.37 -0.65
CA ASP A 43 1.17 14.47 -1.53
C ASP A 43 0.11 13.64 -0.77
N LEU A 44 -0.25 14.03 0.46
CA LEU A 44 -1.23 13.33 1.30
C LEU A 44 -2.65 13.37 0.75
N PHE A 45 -2.92 14.23 -0.23
CA PHE A 45 -4.16 14.26 -1.00
C PHE A 45 -4.23 13.23 -2.14
N GLU A 46 -3.18 12.42 -2.33
CA GLU A 46 -3.12 11.42 -3.42
C GLU A 46 -4.34 10.50 -3.41
N PHE A 47 -4.73 9.99 -2.25
CA PHE A 47 -5.88 9.10 -2.13
C PHE A 47 -7.20 9.79 -2.54
N LYS A 48 -7.39 11.03 -2.12
CA LYS A 48 -8.55 11.83 -2.52
C LYS A 48 -8.60 12.05 -4.03
N ARG A 49 -7.44 12.37 -4.60
CA ARG A 49 -7.28 12.60 -6.05
C ARG A 49 -7.55 11.34 -6.87
N THR A 50 -7.08 10.19 -6.41
CA THR A 50 -7.26 8.89 -7.09
C THR A 50 -8.57 8.20 -6.71
N LYS A 51 -9.38 8.79 -5.83
CA LYS A 51 -10.62 8.19 -5.30
C LYS A 51 -10.37 6.80 -4.69
N SER A 52 -9.22 6.63 -4.07
CA SER A 52 -8.83 5.41 -3.37
C SER A 52 -8.83 5.64 -1.86
N VAL A 53 -8.87 4.54 -1.11
CA VAL A 53 -8.86 4.55 0.35
C VAL A 53 -7.72 3.65 0.81
N PRO A 54 -6.81 4.14 1.68
CA PRO A 54 -5.79 3.28 2.25
C PRO A 54 -6.45 2.22 3.15
N ALA A 55 -6.07 0.97 2.95
CA ALA A 55 -6.54 -0.17 3.74
C ALA A 55 -5.60 -0.48 4.90
N THR A 56 -4.30 -0.24 4.71
CA THR A 56 -3.27 -0.44 5.75
C THR A 56 -2.28 0.70 5.78
N LEU A 57 -1.63 0.90 6.91
CA LEU A 57 -0.54 1.84 7.09
C LEU A 57 0.51 1.21 8.00
N THR A 58 1.76 1.14 7.52
CA THR A 58 2.89 0.57 8.24
C THR A 58 4.07 1.52 8.19
N PHE A 59 4.67 1.81 9.34
CA PHE A 59 5.89 2.62 9.40
C PHE A 59 7.13 1.77 9.10
N SER A 60 8.14 2.43 8.53
CA SER A 60 9.50 1.90 8.47
C SER A 60 10.11 1.85 9.88
N PRO A 61 11.14 0.99 10.13
CA PRO A 61 11.77 0.87 11.44
C PRO A 61 12.38 2.17 11.98
N ASP A 62 12.78 3.07 11.08
CA ASP A 62 13.30 4.39 11.41
C ASP A 62 12.21 5.46 11.57
N PHE A 63 10.94 5.11 11.38
CA PHE A 63 9.78 6.00 11.43
C PHE A 63 9.82 7.19 10.46
N GLN A 64 10.79 7.21 9.52
CA GLN A 64 10.93 8.28 8.54
C GLN A 64 10.02 8.10 7.32
N ARG A 65 9.53 6.88 7.10
CA ARG A 65 8.66 6.53 5.97
C ARG A 65 7.49 5.70 6.45
N PHE A 66 6.41 5.77 5.71
CA PHE A 66 5.30 4.85 5.88
C PHE A 66 4.80 4.32 4.54
N ALA A 67 4.34 3.11 4.55
CA ALA A 67 3.74 2.46 3.41
C ALA A 67 2.24 2.28 3.63
N THR A 68 1.47 2.42 2.57
CA THR A 68 0.04 2.16 2.56
C THR A 68 -0.29 1.20 1.43
N THR A 69 -1.25 0.34 1.67
CA THR A 69 -1.88 -0.47 0.64
C THR A 69 -3.31 0.01 0.43
N SER A 70 -3.82 -0.09 -0.78
CA SER A 70 -5.20 0.22 -1.11
C SER A 70 -5.79 -0.95 -1.90
N THR A 71 -6.93 -1.46 -1.46
CA THR A 71 -7.62 -2.57 -2.13
C THR A 71 -8.37 -2.12 -3.36
N CYS A 72 -8.86 -0.86 -3.39
CA CYS A 72 -9.66 -0.34 -4.50
C CYS A 72 -8.87 -0.23 -5.80
N ASP A 73 -7.61 0.18 -5.73
CA ASP A 73 -6.75 0.40 -6.90
C ASP A 73 -5.52 -0.52 -6.93
N ARG A 74 -5.39 -1.42 -5.94
CA ARG A 74 -4.28 -2.36 -5.77
C ARG A 74 -2.91 -1.70 -5.84
N GLN A 75 -2.80 -0.48 -5.30
CA GLN A 75 -1.54 0.25 -5.31
C GLN A 75 -0.89 0.26 -3.93
N VAL A 76 0.42 0.08 -3.93
CA VAL A 76 1.26 0.27 -2.75
C VAL A 76 1.97 1.61 -2.88
N ARG A 77 1.79 2.47 -1.88
CA ARG A 77 2.39 3.81 -1.86
C ARG A 77 3.32 3.95 -0.67
N VAL A 78 4.49 4.51 -0.89
CA VAL A 78 5.48 4.80 0.15
C VAL A 78 5.66 6.30 0.23
N PHE A 79 5.46 6.85 1.42
CA PHE A 79 5.56 8.28 1.70
C PHE A 79 6.75 8.57 2.61
N ASP A 80 7.36 9.73 2.41
CA ASP A 80 8.19 10.39 3.41
C ASP A 80 7.29 10.95 4.51
N PHE A 81 7.58 10.64 5.77
CA PHE A 81 6.73 11.06 6.87
C PHE A 81 6.86 12.56 7.14
N GLN A 82 8.11 13.06 7.21
CA GLN A 82 8.36 14.44 7.63
C GLN A 82 7.81 15.47 6.63
N HIS A 83 7.94 15.20 5.33
CA HIS A 83 7.50 16.12 4.30
C HIS A 83 6.13 15.75 3.69
N GLY A 84 5.58 14.60 4.04
CA GLY A 84 4.33 14.09 3.46
C GLY A 84 4.41 13.85 1.95
N LYS A 85 5.60 13.56 1.41
CA LYS A 85 5.83 13.37 -0.02
C LYS A 85 5.72 11.92 -0.43
N LEU A 86 5.10 11.69 -1.58
CA LEU A 86 5.04 10.37 -2.20
C LEU A 86 6.40 10.02 -2.81
N LEU A 87 7.10 9.05 -2.21
CA LEU A 87 8.42 8.60 -2.67
C LEU A 87 8.31 7.55 -3.76
N ARG A 88 7.41 6.57 -3.59
CA ARG A 88 7.25 5.43 -4.48
C ARG A 88 5.78 5.04 -4.59
N LYS A 89 5.43 4.56 -5.76
CA LYS A 89 4.09 4.04 -6.08
C LYS A 89 4.26 2.79 -6.93
N TYR A 90 3.69 1.67 -6.48
CA TYR A 90 3.72 0.40 -7.17
C TYR A 90 2.30 0.03 -7.54
N ASP A 91 2.09 -0.19 -8.83
CA ASP A 91 0.81 -0.57 -9.40
C ASP A 91 0.74 -2.08 -9.55
N GLU A 92 -0.08 -2.71 -8.74
CA GLU A 92 -0.35 -4.15 -8.77
C GLU A 92 -1.79 -4.43 -9.26
N SER A 93 -2.36 -3.50 -10.01
CA SER A 93 -3.67 -3.70 -10.64
C SER A 93 -3.62 -4.87 -11.61
N LEU A 94 -4.75 -5.58 -11.74
CA LEU A 94 -4.84 -6.74 -12.63
C LEU A 94 -4.54 -6.38 -14.09
N ALA A 95 -4.89 -5.16 -14.50
CA ALA A 95 -4.58 -4.65 -15.84
C ALA A 95 -3.07 -4.50 -16.05
N ALA A 96 -2.36 -3.88 -15.10
CA ALA A 96 -0.91 -3.71 -15.18
C ALA A 96 -0.17 -5.06 -15.18
N VAL A 97 -0.61 -6.00 -14.35
CA VAL A 97 -0.01 -7.35 -14.30
C VAL A 97 -0.26 -8.12 -15.58
N GLN A 98 -1.47 -8.02 -16.18
CA GLN A 98 -1.78 -8.64 -17.48
C GLN A 98 -0.92 -8.05 -18.61
N GLU A 99 -0.76 -6.73 -18.64
CA GLU A 99 0.07 -6.07 -19.65
C GLU A 99 1.53 -6.52 -19.54
N MET A 100 2.06 -6.59 -18.32
CA MET A 100 3.42 -7.08 -18.08
C MET A 100 3.60 -8.54 -18.52
N GLN A 101 2.61 -9.42 -18.27
CA GLN A 101 2.64 -10.82 -18.69
C GLN A 101 2.65 -10.93 -20.23
N GLN A 102 1.78 -10.17 -20.92
CA GLN A 102 1.69 -10.16 -22.37
C GLN A 102 2.94 -9.59 -23.06
N ALA A 103 3.52 -8.55 -22.45
CA ALA A 103 4.72 -7.89 -22.96
C ALA A 103 6.01 -8.69 -22.72
N ASN A 104 5.96 -9.84 -22.03
CA ASN A 104 7.13 -10.61 -21.62
C ASN A 104 8.17 -9.79 -20.84
N THR A 105 7.73 -8.75 -20.13
CA THR A 105 8.61 -7.84 -19.39
C THR A 105 8.79 -8.24 -17.94
N THR A 106 8.00 -9.20 -17.46
CA THR A 106 8.13 -9.72 -16.10
C THR A 106 9.39 -10.58 -15.96
N ILE A 107 10.19 -10.29 -14.95
CA ILE A 107 11.35 -11.14 -14.57
C ILE A 107 10.86 -12.55 -14.16
N TYR A 108 9.59 -12.66 -13.75
CA TYR A 108 8.95 -13.88 -13.28
C TYR A 108 7.67 -14.12 -14.07
N GLN A 109 7.78 -14.87 -15.14
CA GLN A 109 6.61 -15.31 -15.91
C GLN A 109 5.98 -16.54 -15.26
N LEU A 110 4.67 -16.52 -15.18
CA LEU A 110 3.88 -17.70 -14.90
C LEU A 110 3.52 -18.39 -16.22
N ASP A 111 3.29 -19.69 -16.16
CA ASP A 111 2.61 -20.40 -17.23
C ASP A 111 1.22 -19.79 -17.47
N ASP A 112 0.80 -19.71 -18.72
CA ASP A 112 -0.47 -19.02 -19.11
C ASP A 112 -1.70 -19.63 -18.41
N MET A 113 -1.69 -20.94 -18.18
CA MET A 113 -2.79 -21.63 -17.49
C MET A 113 -2.84 -21.23 -16.01
N GLU A 114 -1.67 -21.23 -15.34
CA GLU A 114 -1.56 -20.82 -13.94
C GLU A 114 -1.87 -19.33 -13.77
N PHE A 115 -1.39 -18.50 -14.68
CA PHE A 115 -1.72 -17.07 -14.69
C PHE A 115 -3.22 -16.85 -14.83
N GLY A 116 -3.88 -17.55 -15.78
CA GLY A 116 -5.31 -17.46 -15.99
C GLY A 116 -6.11 -17.89 -14.77
N ARG A 117 -5.68 -18.95 -14.08
CA ARG A 117 -6.31 -19.44 -12.85
C ARG A 117 -6.22 -18.41 -11.72
N ARG A 118 -5.05 -17.85 -11.48
CA ARG A 118 -4.85 -16.83 -10.44
C ARG A 118 -5.63 -15.56 -10.76
N LEU A 119 -5.62 -15.14 -12.00
CA LEU A 119 -6.38 -13.98 -12.46
C LEU A 119 -7.88 -14.13 -12.25
N ALA A 120 -8.43 -15.33 -12.47
CA ALA A 120 -9.85 -15.60 -12.23
C ALA A 120 -10.18 -15.45 -10.75
N VAL A 121 -9.37 -16.03 -9.85
CA VAL A 121 -9.54 -15.91 -8.41
C VAL A 121 -9.49 -14.45 -7.94
N GLU A 122 -8.53 -13.69 -8.45
CA GLU A 122 -8.40 -12.26 -8.09
C GLU A 122 -9.59 -11.41 -8.58
N ARG A 123 -10.12 -11.73 -9.76
CA ARG A 123 -11.35 -11.08 -10.25
C ARG A 123 -12.57 -11.43 -9.42
N ASP A 124 -12.68 -12.65 -8.94
CA ASP A 124 -13.77 -13.06 -8.04
C ASP A 124 -13.67 -12.33 -6.69
N ILE A 125 -12.43 -12.12 -6.17
CA ILE A 125 -12.19 -11.32 -4.97
C ILE A 125 -12.62 -9.88 -5.21
N ASP A 126 -12.21 -9.25 -6.32
CA ASP A 126 -12.61 -7.88 -6.65
C ASP A 126 -14.13 -7.73 -6.80
N ALA A 127 -14.78 -8.70 -7.45
CA ALA A 127 -16.23 -8.71 -7.60
C ALA A 127 -16.97 -8.84 -6.27
N SER A 128 -16.41 -9.58 -5.31
CA SER A 128 -16.98 -9.73 -3.97
C SER A 128 -16.79 -8.49 -3.08
N THR A 129 -15.89 -7.59 -3.47
CA THR A 129 -15.56 -6.35 -2.73
C THR A 129 -16.38 -5.14 -3.22
N LEU A 130 -17.51 -5.36 -3.90
CA LEU A 130 -18.38 -4.29 -4.41
C LEU A 130 -18.84 -3.35 -3.29
N PRO A 131 -18.92 -2.01 -3.56
CA PRO A 131 -19.35 -1.02 -2.58
C PRO A 131 -20.78 -1.32 -2.07
N GLY A 132 -20.89 -1.56 -0.77
CA GLY A 132 -22.15 -1.85 -0.09
C GLY A 132 -22.29 -3.28 0.44
N LEU A 133 -21.52 -4.24 -0.04
CA LEU A 133 -21.46 -5.59 0.52
C LEU A 133 -20.08 -5.90 1.15
N GLY A 134 -19.05 -5.11 0.81
CA GLY A 134 -17.64 -5.39 1.09
C GLY A 134 -17.30 -5.48 2.58
N ASP A 135 -17.87 -4.64 3.41
CA ASP A 135 -17.54 -4.63 4.85
C ASP A 135 -18.07 -5.90 5.57
N ALA A 136 -19.21 -6.42 5.12
CA ALA A 136 -19.79 -7.63 5.70
C ALA A 136 -19.06 -8.90 5.23
N VAL A 137 -18.62 -8.95 3.97
CA VAL A 137 -17.96 -10.11 3.37
C VAL A 137 -16.49 -10.15 3.75
N ALA A 138 -15.77 -9.02 3.74
CA ALA A 138 -14.39 -8.95 4.20
C ALA A 138 -14.26 -9.38 5.67
N ASN A 139 -15.20 -8.98 6.51
CA ASN A 139 -15.25 -9.39 7.91
C ASN A 139 -15.69 -10.88 8.09
N ALA A 140 -16.53 -11.40 7.19
CA ALA A 140 -17.03 -12.77 7.27
C ALA A 140 -16.05 -13.81 6.70
N THR A 141 -15.24 -13.45 5.71
CA THR A 141 -14.27 -14.36 5.08
C THR A 141 -12.91 -14.36 5.76
N GLY A 142 -12.65 -13.45 6.72
CA GLY A 142 -11.35 -13.34 7.36
C GLY A 142 -10.23 -13.01 6.36
N ALA A 143 -10.59 -12.53 5.18
CA ALA A 143 -9.63 -12.06 4.20
C ALA A 143 -8.95 -10.81 4.77
N GLY A 144 -7.84 -11.04 5.46
CA GLY A 144 -7.00 -9.98 5.99
C GLY A 144 -6.57 -9.07 4.85
N THR A 145 -6.70 -7.77 5.05
CA THR A 145 -6.17 -6.78 4.12
C THR A 145 -4.68 -7.03 3.92
N ALA A 146 -4.28 -7.24 2.67
CA ALA A 146 -2.86 -7.38 2.35
C ALA A 146 -2.09 -6.18 2.87
N ASN A 147 -1.03 -6.41 3.63
CA ASN A 147 -0.22 -5.37 4.23
C ASN A 147 1.12 -5.25 3.49
N ALA A 148 1.70 -4.07 3.51
CA ALA A 148 3.07 -3.83 3.08
C ALA A 148 3.96 -3.69 4.31
N VAL A 149 5.07 -4.44 4.36
CA VAL A 149 5.96 -4.49 5.51
C VAL A 149 7.37 -4.09 5.08
N PHE A 150 8.02 -3.24 5.87
CA PHE A 150 9.43 -2.94 5.69
C PHE A 150 10.31 -4.02 6.32
N ASP A 151 11.49 -4.22 5.75
CA ASP A 151 12.54 -4.99 6.40
C ASP A 151 13.16 -4.20 7.56
N GLN A 152 13.96 -4.88 8.38
CA GLN A 152 14.61 -4.25 9.54
C GLN A 152 15.57 -3.10 9.16
N SER A 153 16.14 -3.11 7.96
CA SER A 153 16.99 -2.02 7.46
C SER A 153 16.22 -0.83 6.90
N GLY A 154 14.90 -0.97 6.66
CA GLY A 154 14.06 0.02 6.00
C GLY A 154 14.37 0.23 4.51
N ASN A 155 15.24 -0.61 3.92
CA ASN A 155 15.62 -0.47 2.51
C ASN A 155 14.76 -1.31 1.56
N PHE A 156 14.08 -2.32 2.09
CA PHE A 156 13.20 -3.18 1.31
C PHE A 156 11.77 -3.06 1.83
N ILE A 157 10.85 -3.19 0.90
CA ILE A 157 9.42 -3.33 1.20
C ILE A 157 8.93 -4.65 0.62
N MET A 158 8.11 -5.36 1.39
CA MET A 158 7.51 -6.63 1.01
C MET A 158 6.00 -6.50 1.05
N TYR A 159 5.33 -6.98 0.01
CA TYR A 159 3.87 -7.00 -0.07
C TYR A 159 3.37 -8.13 -0.97
N GLY A 160 2.15 -8.58 -0.69
CA GLY A 160 1.49 -9.62 -1.48
C GLY A 160 1.00 -9.10 -2.83
N THR A 161 1.19 -9.90 -3.87
CA THR A 161 0.67 -9.67 -5.21
C THR A 161 0.05 -10.95 -5.75
N MET A 162 -0.66 -10.88 -6.87
CA MET A 162 -1.19 -12.06 -7.56
C MET A 162 -0.08 -13.07 -7.93
N LEU A 163 1.14 -12.60 -8.16
CA LEU A 163 2.28 -13.44 -8.54
C LEU A 163 3.00 -14.09 -7.35
N GLY A 164 2.77 -13.58 -6.14
CA GLY A 164 3.44 -14.00 -4.90
C GLY A 164 3.80 -12.82 -4.03
N ILE A 165 4.70 -13.00 -3.07
CA ILE A 165 5.19 -11.91 -2.20
C ILE A 165 6.36 -11.22 -2.92
N LYS A 166 6.15 -9.98 -3.32
CA LYS A 166 7.16 -9.16 -3.99
C LYS A 166 8.01 -8.43 -2.96
N MET A 167 9.33 -8.55 -3.09
CA MET A 167 10.31 -7.80 -2.32
C MET A 167 10.95 -6.74 -3.22
N VAL A 168 10.78 -5.48 -2.89
CA VAL A 168 11.29 -4.35 -3.69
C VAL A 168 12.34 -3.58 -2.91
N ASN A 169 13.46 -3.29 -3.54
CA ASN A 169 14.49 -2.43 -2.99
C ASN A 169 14.11 -0.96 -3.26
N LEU A 170 13.89 -0.20 -2.19
CA LEU A 170 13.44 1.19 -2.26
C LEU A 170 14.51 2.16 -2.79
N LYS A 171 15.81 1.82 -2.60
CA LYS A 171 16.91 2.65 -3.10
C LYS A 171 17.08 2.52 -4.61
N THR A 172 17.11 1.29 -5.11
CA THR A 172 17.32 1.01 -6.54
C THR A 172 16.00 1.02 -7.33
N ASN A 173 14.86 0.99 -6.63
CA ASN A 173 13.53 0.87 -7.19
C ASN A 173 13.37 -0.37 -8.09
N LYS A 174 14.01 -1.48 -7.71
CA LYS A 174 13.97 -2.74 -8.45
C LYS A 174 13.39 -3.85 -7.58
N VAL A 175 12.67 -4.77 -8.20
CA VAL A 175 12.25 -6.01 -7.55
C VAL A 175 13.49 -6.84 -7.26
N ALA A 176 13.73 -7.13 -5.99
CA ALA A 176 14.87 -7.92 -5.55
C ALA A 176 14.55 -9.43 -5.59
N ARG A 177 13.35 -9.80 -5.16
CA ARG A 177 12.86 -11.20 -5.16
C ARG A 177 11.35 -11.25 -5.27
N LEU A 178 10.87 -12.38 -5.78
CA LEU A 178 9.48 -12.81 -5.69
C LEU A 178 9.48 -14.15 -4.92
N LEU A 179 8.78 -14.19 -3.79
CA LEU A 179 8.67 -15.37 -2.94
C LEU A 179 7.32 -16.06 -3.19
N GLY A 180 7.27 -17.37 -2.99
CA GLY A 180 6.04 -18.17 -3.18
C GLY A 180 5.85 -18.67 -4.62
N LYS A 181 6.92 -18.66 -5.43
CA LYS A 181 6.99 -19.38 -6.68
C LYS A 181 7.58 -20.78 -6.39
N GLU A 182 6.92 -21.83 -6.83
CA GLU A 182 7.53 -23.16 -6.91
C GLU A 182 8.64 -23.10 -7.98
N GLU A 183 9.83 -23.63 -7.63
CA GLU A 183 10.96 -23.76 -8.57
C GLU A 183 10.72 -24.88 -9.57
#